data_39a37eb850cae73ba4680d2788168a14
#
_entry.id   39a37eb850cae73ba4680d2788168a14
#
_cell.length_a   1.000
_cell.length_b   1.000
_cell.length_c   1.000
_cell.angle_alpha   90.00
_cell.angle_beta   90.00
_cell.angle_gamma   90.00
#
_symmetry.space_group_name_H-M   'P 1'
#
loop_
_entity.id
_entity.type
_entity.pdbx_description
1 polymer ?
#
loop_
_entity_poly.entity_id
_entity_poly.type
_entity_poly.pdbx_seq_one_letter_code
_entity_poly.pdbx_strand_id
1 'polypeptide(L)'
;VCAGPSLNKQLELLKKYQENFVIFAVDATYKTLLKNDIYPDFVFTMDVHEEKWICFYENLHKNEFKKPVLAFSACINEKLRAKFDQEQNKFFILQNLDYQEKFHLNDFGYLDIGLNVAHFAYNLAIALKFKNVIIIGQDLAYGDDGKSHADYDVFNFTPVESIEHSINKKKVLSYGKKTLIETNIAWDEFRKRLEVIFL
;
A
#
# COMPACT_ATOMS: atom_id res chain seq x y z
N VAL A 1 4.44 1.18 -5.90
CA VAL A 1 3.37 2.11 -6.36
C VAL A 1 2.35 2.24 -5.27
N CYS A 2 2.08 3.47 -4.85
CA CYS A 2 1.17 3.83 -3.77
C CYS A 2 0.02 4.70 -4.30
N ALA A 3 -1.03 4.88 -3.47
CA ALA A 3 -2.30 5.45 -3.91
C ALA A 3 -2.41 6.99 -3.81
N GLY A 4 -1.32 7.71 -3.56
CA GLY A 4 -1.37 9.16 -3.44
C GLY A 4 -1.76 9.89 -4.73
N PRO A 5 -2.26 11.12 -4.64
CA PRO A 5 -2.80 11.88 -5.80
C PRO A 5 -1.83 12.05 -6.96
N SER A 6 -0.52 12.09 -6.70
CA SER A 6 0.51 12.22 -7.74
C SER A 6 0.56 11.04 -8.70
N LEU A 7 0.04 9.86 -8.31
CA LEU A 7 -0.02 8.67 -9.17
C LEU A 7 -0.72 8.98 -10.49
N ASN A 8 -1.81 9.76 -10.47
CA ASN A 8 -2.57 10.11 -11.69
C ASN A 8 -1.68 10.74 -12.78
N LYS A 9 -0.66 11.50 -12.38
CA LYS A 9 0.28 12.16 -13.31
C LYS A 9 1.34 11.20 -13.88
N GLN A 10 1.44 10.01 -13.32
CA GLN A 10 2.52 9.05 -13.60
C GLN A 10 2.03 7.76 -14.27
N LEU A 11 0.71 7.54 -14.34
CA LEU A 11 0.13 6.30 -14.89
C LEU A 11 0.58 6.02 -16.32
N GLU A 12 0.51 7.01 -17.21
CA GLU A 12 0.94 6.84 -18.62
C GLU A 12 2.42 6.45 -18.73
N LEU A 13 3.27 7.08 -17.92
CA LEU A 13 4.70 6.78 -17.91
C LEU A 13 4.95 5.38 -17.36
N LEU A 14 4.28 5.01 -16.27
CA LEU A 14 4.37 3.70 -15.67
C LEU A 14 3.90 2.60 -16.64
N LYS A 15 2.75 2.81 -17.32
CA LYS A 15 2.25 1.90 -18.36
C LYS A 15 3.28 1.67 -19.46
N LYS A 16 3.85 2.77 -19.97
CA LYS A 16 4.84 2.70 -21.06
C LYS A 16 6.06 1.87 -20.71
N TYR A 17 6.50 1.92 -19.46
CA TYR A 17 7.75 1.28 -19.04
C TYR A 17 7.56 0.10 -18.08
N GLN A 18 6.33 -0.39 -17.88
CA GLN A 18 6.04 -1.43 -16.88
C GLN A 18 6.90 -2.69 -17.04
N GLU A 19 7.23 -3.07 -18.26
CA GLU A 19 8.03 -4.28 -18.53
C GLU A 19 9.52 -4.13 -18.12
N ASN A 20 9.97 -2.92 -17.78
CA ASN A 20 11.33 -2.65 -17.35
C ASN A 20 11.51 -2.72 -15.83
N PHE A 21 10.44 -2.90 -15.08
CA PHE A 21 10.41 -2.84 -13.62
C PHE A 21 9.74 -4.07 -13.01
N VAL A 22 10.13 -4.39 -11.79
CA VAL A 22 9.32 -5.21 -10.91
C VAL A 22 8.40 -4.27 -10.14
N ILE A 23 7.10 -4.37 -10.37
CA ILE A 23 6.10 -3.45 -9.84
C ILE A 23 5.53 -4.02 -8.53
N PHE A 24 5.80 -3.34 -7.43
CA PHE A 24 5.22 -3.55 -6.12
C PHE A 24 4.06 -2.57 -5.93
N ALA A 25 2.85 -3.06 -5.82
CA ALA A 25 1.64 -2.27 -5.63
C ALA A 25 1.06 -2.46 -4.23
N VAL A 26 0.67 -1.38 -3.58
CA VAL A 26 -0.20 -1.48 -2.41
C VAL A 26 -1.63 -1.79 -2.86
N ASP A 27 -2.41 -2.48 -2.03
CA ASP A 27 -3.79 -2.89 -2.30
C ASP A 27 -4.67 -1.74 -2.80
N ALA A 28 -4.53 -0.58 -2.18
CA ALA A 28 -5.26 0.63 -2.56
C ALA A 28 -5.04 1.09 -4.02
N THR A 29 -3.94 0.70 -4.67
CA THR A 29 -3.67 1.05 -6.07
C THR A 29 -4.08 -0.02 -7.07
N TYR A 30 -4.35 -1.23 -6.61
CA TYR A 30 -4.46 -2.38 -7.50
C TYR A 30 -5.54 -2.20 -8.57
N LYS A 31 -6.77 -1.80 -8.17
CA LYS A 31 -7.86 -1.51 -9.13
C LYS A 31 -7.50 -0.40 -10.12
N THR A 32 -6.86 0.66 -9.63
CA THR A 32 -6.45 1.80 -10.47
C THR A 32 -5.42 1.36 -11.50
N LEU A 33 -4.45 0.54 -11.12
CA LEU A 33 -3.45 0.01 -12.04
C LEU A 33 -4.09 -0.87 -13.11
N LEU A 34 -4.95 -1.81 -12.73
CA LEU A 34 -5.66 -2.68 -13.68
C LEU A 34 -6.52 -1.90 -14.68
N LYS A 35 -7.25 -0.87 -14.22
CA LYS A 35 -8.02 0.02 -15.11
C LYS A 35 -7.17 0.74 -16.16
N ASN A 36 -5.89 0.91 -15.88
CA ASN A 36 -4.94 1.57 -16.78
C ASN A 36 -4.05 0.57 -17.53
N ASP A 37 -4.39 -0.72 -17.54
CA ASP A 37 -3.61 -1.82 -18.15
C ASP A 37 -2.18 -1.89 -17.61
N ILE A 38 -2.00 -1.63 -16.33
CA ILE A 38 -0.74 -1.78 -15.61
C ILE A 38 -0.86 -3.00 -14.70
N TYR A 39 0.05 -3.96 -14.85
CA TYR A 39 -0.02 -5.26 -14.20
C TYR A 39 1.11 -5.40 -13.18
N PRO A 40 0.83 -5.24 -11.87
CA PRO A 40 1.85 -5.38 -10.84
C PRO A 40 2.35 -6.82 -10.71
N ASP A 41 3.62 -6.98 -10.35
CA ASP A 41 4.22 -8.28 -10.03
C ASP A 41 3.89 -8.72 -8.61
N PHE A 42 3.78 -7.77 -7.68
CA PHE A 42 3.40 -8.01 -6.30
C PHE A 42 2.28 -7.07 -5.87
N VAL A 43 1.33 -7.60 -5.12
CA VAL A 43 0.29 -6.80 -4.45
C VAL A 43 0.37 -7.06 -2.95
N PHE A 44 0.45 -6.00 -2.18
CA PHE A 44 0.63 -6.03 -0.73
C PHE A 44 -0.65 -5.62 -0.03
N THR A 45 -1.02 -6.34 1.03
CA THR A 45 -2.10 -5.94 1.93
C THR A 45 -1.83 -6.36 3.38
N MET A 46 -2.25 -5.52 4.30
CA MET A 46 -2.14 -5.78 5.74
C MET A 46 -3.43 -5.44 6.52
N ASP A 47 -4.45 -4.94 5.84
CA ASP A 47 -5.66 -4.47 6.49
C ASP A 47 -6.51 -5.61 7.07
N VAL A 48 -6.92 -5.43 8.32
CA VAL A 48 -7.81 -6.34 9.04
C VAL A 48 -9.30 -6.00 8.88
N HIS A 49 -9.60 -4.80 8.37
CA HIS A 49 -10.96 -4.27 8.28
C HIS A 49 -11.68 -4.74 7.01
N GLU A 50 -12.95 -5.14 7.17
CA GLU A 50 -13.77 -5.65 6.08
C GLU A 50 -14.00 -4.61 4.98
N GLU A 51 -14.18 -3.35 5.34
CA GLU A 51 -14.40 -2.24 4.41
C GLU A 51 -13.27 -2.11 3.39
N LYS A 52 -12.03 -2.36 3.81
CA LYS A 52 -10.87 -2.32 2.92
C LYS A 52 -10.89 -3.46 1.91
N TRP A 53 -11.34 -4.65 2.32
CA TRP A 53 -11.55 -5.74 1.38
C TRP A 53 -12.54 -5.36 0.28
N ILE A 54 -13.68 -4.75 0.64
CA ILE A 54 -14.69 -4.30 -0.32
C ILE A 54 -14.09 -3.28 -1.28
N CYS A 55 -13.43 -2.24 -0.76
CA CYS A 55 -12.86 -1.18 -1.59
C CYS A 55 -11.82 -1.69 -2.59
N PHE A 56 -10.91 -2.56 -2.15
CA PHE A 56 -9.73 -2.89 -2.94
C PHE A 56 -9.89 -4.13 -3.80
N TYR A 57 -10.70 -5.10 -3.39
CA TYR A 57 -10.74 -6.41 -4.02
C TYR A 57 -12.13 -6.87 -4.47
N GLU A 58 -13.21 -6.25 -4.00
CA GLU A 58 -14.54 -6.61 -4.46
C GLU A 58 -14.68 -6.31 -5.96
N ASN A 59 -15.40 -7.17 -6.67
CA ASN A 59 -15.65 -7.09 -8.11
C ASN A 59 -14.41 -7.25 -9.02
N LEU A 60 -13.26 -7.65 -8.48
CA LEU A 60 -12.17 -8.13 -9.34
C LEU A 60 -12.46 -9.53 -9.86
N HIS A 61 -12.24 -9.77 -11.14
CA HIS A 61 -12.39 -11.09 -11.73
C HIS A 61 -11.25 -12.01 -11.29
N LYS A 62 -11.54 -13.31 -11.10
CA LYS A 62 -10.52 -14.29 -10.67
C LYS A 62 -9.27 -14.32 -11.56
N ASN A 63 -9.41 -14.00 -12.84
CA ASN A 63 -8.27 -14.00 -13.78
C ASN A 63 -7.28 -12.86 -13.53
N GLU A 64 -7.70 -11.77 -12.89
CA GLU A 64 -6.85 -10.62 -12.55
C GLU A 64 -5.90 -10.93 -11.39
N PHE A 65 -6.23 -11.92 -10.55
CA PHE A 65 -5.39 -12.34 -9.43
C PHE A 65 -4.35 -13.40 -9.77
N LYS A 66 -4.35 -13.93 -10.98
CA LYS A 66 -3.42 -15.00 -11.35
C LYS A 66 -2.02 -14.52 -11.65
N LYS A 67 -1.86 -13.24 -11.97
CA LYS A 67 -0.59 -12.70 -12.41
C LYS A 67 0.30 -12.23 -11.24
N PRO A 68 -0.17 -11.41 -10.27
CA PRO A 68 0.69 -10.92 -9.20
C PRO A 68 0.95 -12.00 -8.13
N VAL A 69 2.05 -11.84 -7.44
CA VAL A 69 2.29 -12.50 -6.16
C VAL A 69 1.59 -11.69 -5.06
N LEU A 70 0.73 -12.34 -4.29
CA LEU A 70 -0.01 -11.70 -3.21
C LEU A 70 0.78 -11.80 -1.91
N ALA A 71 1.20 -10.66 -1.39
CA ALA A 71 1.95 -10.55 -0.14
C ALA A 71 1.01 -10.07 0.99
N PHE A 72 0.69 -10.96 1.89
CA PHE A 72 -0.27 -10.70 2.96
C PHE A 72 0.41 -10.61 4.32
N SER A 73 0.01 -9.64 5.14
CA SER A 73 0.20 -9.76 6.58
C SER A 73 -0.57 -10.97 7.11
N ALA A 74 -0.01 -11.68 8.08
CA ALA A 74 -0.70 -12.82 8.70
C ALA A 74 -2.02 -12.43 9.41
N CYS A 75 -2.24 -11.14 9.65
CA CYS A 75 -3.43 -10.61 10.32
C CYS A 75 -4.50 -10.06 9.36
N ILE A 76 -4.46 -10.38 8.06
CA ILE A 76 -5.47 -9.88 7.11
C ILE A 76 -6.88 -10.38 7.45
N ASN A 77 -7.87 -9.65 6.90
CA ASN A 77 -9.28 -10.01 7.06
C ASN A 77 -9.57 -11.43 6.54
N GLU A 78 -10.40 -12.18 7.30
CA GLU A 78 -10.72 -13.57 6.97
C GLU A 78 -11.43 -13.73 5.62
N LYS A 79 -12.32 -12.82 5.25
CA LYS A 79 -13.03 -12.86 3.94
C LYS A 79 -12.06 -12.67 2.78
N LEU A 80 -11.07 -11.79 2.96
CA LEU A 80 -9.99 -11.62 1.99
C LEU A 80 -9.16 -12.89 1.89
N ARG A 81 -8.77 -13.47 3.00
CA ARG A 81 -8.01 -14.73 3.04
C ARG A 81 -8.78 -15.84 2.31
N ALA A 82 -10.07 -16.03 2.62
CA ALA A 82 -10.91 -17.06 2.01
C ALA A 82 -11.06 -16.88 0.49
N LYS A 83 -11.15 -15.63 0.01
CA LYS A 83 -11.21 -15.34 -1.43
C LYS A 83 -9.98 -15.85 -2.19
N PHE A 84 -8.81 -15.81 -1.54
CA PHE A 84 -7.55 -16.20 -2.13
C PHE A 84 -7.03 -17.57 -1.66
N ASP A 85 -7.83 -18.36 -0.95
CA ASP A 85 -7.39 -19.65 -0.42
C ASP A 85 -6.89 -20.63 -1.51
N GLN A 86 -7.48 -20.55 -2.70
CA GLN A 86 -7.13 -21.40 -3.85
C GLN A 86 -5.98 -20.83 -4.71
N GLU A 87 -5.51 -19.60 -4.41
CA GLU A 87 -4.42 -19.00 -5.19
C GLU A 87 -3.07 -19.54 -4.72
N GLN A 88 -2.26 -19.99 -5.69
CA GLN A 88 -0.92 -20.55 -5.39
C GLN A 88 0.14 -19.46 -5.21
N ASN A 89 -0.02 -18.31 -5.86
CA ASN A 89 0.95 -17.22 -5.83
C ASN A 89 0.67 -16.28 -4.66
N LYS A 90 0.67 -16.80 -3.43
CA LYS A 90 0.53 -15.98 -2.22
C LYS A 90 1.49 -16.42 -1.14
N PHE A 91 1.85 -15.51 -0.27
CA PHE A 91 2.56 -15.81 0.97
C PHE A 91 2.10 -14.89 2.09
N PHE A 92 2.27 -15.37 3.31
CA PHE A 92 1.94 -14.63 4.52
C PHE A 92 3.22 -14.24 5.23
N ILE A 93 3.29 -13.00 5.70
CA ILE A 93 4.41 -12.49 6.47
C ILE A 93 3.95 -12.24 7.91
N LEU A 94 4.75 -12.78 8.83
CA LEU A 94 4.62 -12.49 10.24
C LEU A 94 5.31 -11.16 10.56
N GLN A 95 4.62 -10.31 11.30
CA GLN A 95 5.22 -9.14 11.92
C GLN A 95 5.99 -9.59 13.17
N ASN A 96 7.13 -8.95 13.47
CA ASN A 96 7.83 -9.22 14.72
C ASN A 96 7.05 -8.63 15.90
N LEU A 97 6.45 -9.51 16.70
CA LEU A 97 5.68 -9.14 17.89
C LEU A 97 6.25 -9.92 19.09
N ASP A 98 6.36 -9.28 20.24
CA ASP A 98 7.03 -9.79 21.44
C ASP A 98 6.53 -11.17 21.92
N TYR A 99 5.29 -11.53 21.59
CA TYR A 99 4.72 -12.83 21.99
C TYR A 99 5.05 -13.97 21.02
N GLN A 100 5.56 -13.67 19.82
CA GLN A 100 5.81 -14.69 18.77
C GLN A 100 6.88 -15.69 19.20
N GLU A 101 7.89 -15.25 19.93
CA GLU A 101 8.93 -16.11 20.46
C GLU A 101 8.34 -17.19 21.37
N LYS A 102 7.37 -16.83 22.22
CA LYS A 102 6.69 -17.76 23.13
C LYS A 102 5.89 -18.86 22.42
N PHE A 103 5.47 -18.61 21.18
CA PHE A 103 4.73 -19.56 20.34
C PHE A 103 5.60 -20.20 19.26
N HIS A 104 6.91 -20.00 19.28
CA HIS A 104 7.87 -20.51 18.29
C HIS A 104 7.53 -20.08 16.84
N LEU A 105 6.88 -18.96 16.64
CA LEU A 105 6.53 -18.43 15.31
C LEU A 105 7.73 -17.80 14.61
N ASN A 106 8.78 -17.44 15.36
CA ASN A 106 10.00 -16.84 14.82
C ASN A 106 10.83 -17.81 13.96
N ASP A 107 10.59 -19.11 14.07
CA ASP A 107 11.26 -20.15 13.28
C ASP A 107 10.97 -20.00 11.76
N PHE A 108 9.84 -19.36 11.40
CA PHE A 108 9.49 -19.07 10.02
C PHE A 108 10.07 -17.75 9.48
N GLY A 109 10.79 -17.02 10.33
CA GLY A 109 11.24 -15.66 10.05
C GLY A 109 10.13 -14.63 10.15
N TYR A 110 10.53 -13.38 10.11
CA TYR A 110 9.59 -12.24 10.15
C TYR A 110 10.14 -11.08 9.32
N LEU A 111 9.25 -10.16 8.98
CA LEU A 111 9.59 -8.89 8.35
C LEU A 111 8.92 -7.76 9.13
N ASP A 112 9.63 -6.66 9.35
CA ASP A 112 8.98 -5.44 9.83
C ASP A 112 8.06 -4.91 8.73
N ILE A 113 6.75 -5.02 8.92
CA ILE A 113 5.75 -4.51 7.97
C ILE A 113 5.43 -3.03 8.20
N GLY A 114 6.04 -2.41 9.23
CA GLY A 114 5.89 -0.99 9.55
C GLY A 114 4.48 -0.60 9.97
N LEU A 115 4.08 0.62 9.60
CA LEU A 115 2.81 1.23 10.01
C LEU A 115 1.75 1.25 8.89
N ASN A 116 2.12 0.94 7.66
CA ASN A 116 1.21 0.89 6.51
C ASN A 116 1.71 -0.07 5.44
N VAL A 117 0.86 -0.35 4.46
CA VAL A 117 1.15 -1.31 3.37
C VAL A 117 2.38 -0.92 2.55
N ALA A 118 2.66 0.38 2.39
CA ALA A 118 3.86 0.83 1.67
C ALA A 118 5.15 0.48 2.41
N HIS A 119 5.18 0.62 3.75
CA HIS A 119 6.33 0.20 4.55
C HIS A 119 6.61 -1.30 4.39
N PHE A 120 5.54 -2.12 4.37
CA PHE A 120 5.65 -3.54 4.11
C PHE A 120 6.33 -3.82 2.76
N ALA A 121 5.87 -3.16 1.68
CA ALA A 121 6.46 -3.30 0.36
C ALA A 121 7.94 -2.87 0.30
N TYR A 122 8.30 -1.78 0.99
CA TYR A 122 9.69 -1.31 1.04
C TYR A 122 10.59 -2.27 1.79
N ASN A 123 10.16 -2.74 2.95
CA ASN A 123 10.95 -3.68 3.74
C ASN A 123 11.15 -5.01 3.01
N LEU A 124 10.14 -5.48 2.26
CA LEU A 124 10.33 -6.64 1.40
C LEU A 124 11.32 -6.35 0.26
N ALA A 125 11.26 -5.19 -0.38
CA ALA A 125 12.21 -4.83 -1.42
C ALA A 125 13.66 -4.81 -0.89
N ILE A 126 13.87 -4.28 0.32
CA ILE A 126 15.17 -4.30 1.00
C ILE A 126 15.61 -5.74 1.30
N ALA A 127 14.72 -6.56 1.86
CA ALA A 127 15.01 -7.95 2.19
C ALA A 127 15.36 -8.78 0.94
N LEU A 128 14.73 -8.50 -0.19
CA LEU A 128 15.03 -9.10 -1.49
C LEU A 128 16.27 -8.49 -2.18
N LYS A 129 16.91 -7.51 -1.53
CA LYS A 129 18.15 -6.86 -2.00
C LYS A 129 18.01 -6.15 -3.36
N PHE A 130 16.85 -5.53 -3.61
CA PHE A 130 16.72 -4.65 -4.77
C PHE A 130 17.72 -3.50 -4.68
N LYS A 131 18.48 -3.31 -5.74
CA LYS A 131 19.54 -2.28 -5.79
C LYS A 131 18.99 -0.86 -5.88
N ASN A 132 17.89 -0.69 -6.58
CA ASN A 132 17.23 0.59 -6.78
C ASN A 132 15.72 0.44 -6.52
N VAL A 133 15.14 1.38 -5.83
CA VAL A 133 13.70 1.46 -5.57
C VAL A 133 13.20 2.81 -6.05
N ILE A 134 12.20 2.81 -6.92
CA ILE A 134 11.52 4.02 -7.41
C ILE A 134 10.16 4.08 -6.73
N ILE A 135 9.90 5.17 -6.04
CA ILE A 135 8.67 5.39 -5.28
C ILE A 135 7.72 6.25 -6.12
N ILE A 136 6.51 5.76 -6.35
CA ILE A 136 5.46 6.41 -7.14
C ILE A 136 4.19 6.51 -6.31
N GLY A 137 3.55 7.68 -6.27
CA GLY A 137 2.27 7.87 -5.57
C GLY A 137 2.36 7.83 -4.03
N GLN A 138 3.55 8.06 -3.43
CA GLN A 138 3.74 8.09 -1.98
C GLN A 138 3.70 9.54 -1.46
N ASP A 139 2.57 10.21 -1.66
CA ASP A 139 2.45 11.62 -1.33
C ASP A 139 2.35 11.88 0.17
N LEU A 140 1.62 11.04 0.91
CA LEU A 140 1.28 11.24 2.31
C LEU A 140 0.75 12.65 2.60
N ALA A 141 0.04 13.21 1.62
CA ALA A 141 -0.51 14.54 1.59
C ALA A 141 -1.75 14.59 0.71
N TYR A 142 -2.59 15.59 0.92
CA TYR A 142 -3.73 15.86 0.06
C TYR A 142 -3.27 16.51 -1.25
N GLY A 143 -3.96 16.20 -2.34
CA GLY A 143 -3.79 16.89 -3.61
C GLY A 143 -4.27 18.33 -3.56
N ASP A 144 -3.95 19.09 -4.60
CA ASP A 144 -4.41 20.49 -4.75
C ASP A 144 -5.95 20.60 -4.80
N ASP A 145 -6.62 19.51 -5.21
CA ASP A 145 -8.08 19.36 -5.24
C ASP A 145 -8.66 18.85 -3.90
N GLY A 146 -7.83 18.71 -2.87
CA GLY A 146 -8.21 18.21 -1.55
C GLY A 146 -8.42 16.70 -1.46
N LYS A 147 -8.21 15.96 -2.54
CA LYS A 147 -8.35 14.48 -2.54
C LYS A 147 -7.17 13.82 -1.85
N SER A 148 -7.46 12.74 -1.16
CA SER A 148 -6.46 11.95 -0.41
C SER A 148 -5.74 10.91 -1.27
N HIS A 149 -6.39 10.44 -2.35
CA HIS A 149 -5.90 9.34 -3.18
C HIS A 149 -6.12 9.63 -4.66
N ALA A 150 -5.28 9.01 -5.49
CA ALA A 150 -5.54 8.86 -6.91
C ALA A 150 -6.82 8.02 -7.10
N ASP A 151 -7.61 8.31 -8.13
CA ASP A 151 -8.89 7.60 -8.37
C ASP A 151 -9.77 7.54 -7.09
N TYR A 152 -10.01 8.70 -6.49
CA TYR A 152 -10.72 8.87 -5.20
C TYR A 152 -12.07 8.14 -5.16
N ASP A 153 -12.75 8.03 -6.30
CA ASP A 153 -14.07 7.41 -6.40
C ASP A 153 -14.07 5.88 -6.16
N VAL A 154 -12.91 5.24 -6.22
CA VAL A 154 -12.75 3.81 -5.87
C VAL A 154 -12.90 3.58 -4.37
N PHE A 155 -12.64 4.61 -3.57
CA PHE A 155 -12.50 4.45 -2.13
C PHE A 155 -13.81 4.52 -1.35
N ASN A 156 -14.96 4.78 -1.92
CA ASN A 156 -16.26 4.82 -1.21
C ASN A 156 -16.14 5.06 0.30
N PHE A 157 -15.42 6.13 0.68
CA PHE A 157 -15.17 6.44 2.08
C PHE A 157 -16.48 6.58 2.84
N THR A 158 -16.55 5.92 3.99
CA THR A 158 -17.68 6.14 4.91
C THR A 158 -17.68 7.59 5.40
N PRO A 159 -18.83 8.14 5.78
CA PRO A 159 -18.90 9.48 6.39
C PRO A 159 -17.98 9.64 7.61
N VAL A 160 -17.78 8.56 8.38
CA VAL A 160 -16.90 8.56 9.56
C VAL A 160 -15.42 8.73 9.15
N GLU A 161 -14.94 7.96 8.17
CA GLU A 161 -13.56 8.10 7.65
C GLU A 161 -13.34 9.51 7.08
N SER A 162 -14.31 10.08 6.40
CA SER A 162 -14.23 11.46 5.90
C SER A 162 -14.10 12.49 7.02
N ILE A 163 -14.77 12.28 8.15
CA ILE A 163 -14.67 13.14 9.34
C ILE A 163 -13.31 12.97 10.02
N GLU A 164 -12.85 11.74 10.24
CA GLU A 164 -11.54 11.47 10.86
C GLU A 164 -10.41 12.07 10.03
N HIS A 165 -10.46 11.95 8.71
CA HIS A 165 -9.51 12.61 7.82
C HIS A 165 -9.54 14.13 7.92
N SER A 166 -10.70 14.74 8.17
CA SER A 166 -10.83 16.20 8.27
C SER A 166 -10.35 16.78 9.60
N ILE A 167 -10.54 16.07 10.71
CA ILE A 167 -10.23 16.57 12.07
C ILE A 167 -8.74 16.60 12.35
N ASN A 168 -7.97 15.68 11.78
CA ASN A 168 -6.55 15.50 12.06
C ASN A 168 -5.62 16.16 11.03
N LYS A 169 -6.13 17.09 10.23
CA LYS A 169 -5.34 17.80 9.23
C LYS A 169 -4.30 18.72 9.84
N LYS A 170 -3.13 18.75 9.25
CA LYS A 170 -2.05 19.68 9.57
C LYS A 170 -1.30 20.10 8.32
N LYS A 171 -0.53 21.17 8.43
CA LYS A 171 0.35 21.65 7.35
C LYS A 171 1.80 21.32 7.67
N VAL A 172 2.50 20.80 6.67
CA VAL A 172 3.93 20.49 6.73
C VAL A 172 4.65 21.08 5.53
N LEU A 173 5.96 21.26 5.63
CA LEU A 173 6.76 21.66 4.47
C LEU A 173 6.83 20.50 3.46
N SER A 174 6.59 20.81 2.20
CA SER A 174 6.74 19.87 1.10
C SER A 174 8.18 19.38 0.95
N TYR A 175 8.38 18.32 0.21
CA TYR A 175 9.71 17.92 -0.25
C TYR A 175 10.39 19.10 -0.96
N GLY A 176 11.63 19.39 -0.58
CA GLY A 176 12.35 20.57 -1.06
C GLY A 176 12.03 21.87 -0.28
N LYS A 177 11.19 21.82 0.75
CA LYS A 177 10.87 22.93 1.68
C LYS A 177 10.39 24.21 1.01
N LYS A 178 9.70 24.11 -0.13
CA LYS A 178 9.25 25.29 -0.90
C LYS A 178 7.86 25.77 -0.56
N THR A 179 6.97 24.86 -0.22
CA THR A 179 5.55 25.16 0.03
C THR A 179 5.03 24.40 1.24
N LEU A 180 3.99 24.93 1.87
CA LEU A 180 3.22 24.18 2.86
C LEU A 180 2.18 23.34 2.15
N ILE A 181 2.12 22.06 2.48
CA ILE A 181 1.13 21.11 1.98
C ILE A 181 0.28 20.59 3.13
N GLU A 182 -0.94 20.21 2.83
CA GLU A 182 -1.86 19.64 3.80
C GLU A 182 -1.68 18.13 3.89
N THR A 183 -1.55 17.64 5.11
CA THR A 183 -1.48 16.22 5.46
C THR A 183 -2.32 15.96 6.71
N ASN A 184 -2.25 14.75 7.26
CA ASN A 184 -2.81 14.44 8.55
C ASN A 184 -1.75 13.85 9.49
N ILE A 185 -2.11 13.71 10.77
CA ILE A 185 -1.17 13.24 11.81
C ILE A 185 -0.66 11.83 11.49
N ALA A 186 -1.54 10.91 11.08
CA ALA A 186 -1.16 9.53 10.77
C ALA A 186 -0.19 9.45 9.59
N TRP A 187 -0.46 10.18 8.51
CA TRP A 187 0.42 10.21 7.34
C TRP A 187 1.78 10.84 7.64
N ASP A 188 1.83 11.84 8.53
CA ASP A 188 3.12 12.39 8.95
C ASP A 188 3.93 11.39 9.78
N GLU A 189 3.28 10.57 10.61
CA GLU A 189 3.96 9.47 11.30
C GLU A 189 4.42 8.38 10.30
N PHE A 190 3.64 8.08 9.28
CA PHE A 190 4.07 7.18 8.21
C PHE A 190 5.31 7.72 7.47
N ARG A 191 5.33 9.03 7.18
CA ARG A 191 6.49 9.69 6.58
C ARG A 191 7.74 9.55 7.45
N LYS A 192 7.62 9.85 8.74
CA LYS A 192 8.74 9.73 9.69
C LYS A 192 9.27 8.30 9.76
N ARG A 193 8.37 7.32 9.81
CA ARG A 193 8.77 5.91 9.79
C ARG A 193 9.47 5.52 8.48
N LEU A 194 9.00 6.04 7.36
CA LEU A 194 9.64 5.81 6.05
C LEU A 194 11.06 6.37 6.02
N GLU A 195 11.28 7.58 6.56
CA GLU A 195 12.60 8.17 6.67
C GLU A 195 13.57 7.27 7.46
N VAL A 196 13.09 6.61 8.52
CA VAL A 196 13.91 5.65 9.30
C VAL A 196 14.24 4.39 8.50
N ILE A 197 13.35 3.93 7.63
CA ILE A 197 13.59 2.73 6.80
C ILE A 197 14.72 2.98 5.79
N PHE A 198 14.91 4.22 5.33
CA PHE A 198 15.91 4.57 4.32
C PHE A 198 17.23 5.13 4.90
N LEU A 199 17.35 5.25 6.22
CA LEU A 199 18.60 5.62 6.89
C LEU A 199 19.45 4.40 7.23
#